data_3f72e72f6baaed5d3986661abc0f8d40
#
_entry.id   3f72e72f6baaed5d3986661abc0f8d40
#
_cell.length_a   1.000
_cell.length_b   1.000
_cell.length_c   1.000
_cell.angle_alpha   90.00
_cell.angle_beta   90.00
_cell.angle_gamma   90.00
#
_symmetry.space_group_name_H-M   'P 1'
#
loop_
_entity.id
_entity.type
_entity.pdbx_description
1 polymer ?
#
loop_
_entity_poly.entity_id
_entity_poly.type
_entity_poly.pdbx_seq_one_letter_code
_entity_poly.pdbx_strand_id
1 'polypeptide(L)'
;MGKCTKKKAKGVAVNATLQELQASRVGGQVALKGYSYQFLYSCYLILSSSSQNVSFQLEGIEDVDCIKKQSGSHEVTHIQLKYSVNKQDASFLYDVLKNFLEAYLLDQNRFFKLVYDFPVAEGNLSKLFTSHLDKNARSYWENVILNIKQKTPSWNWSVYNFDQFILHLSFERIEKATLADEIEKALIGIYEISTNNISLFANSIKILCFEKMEQRACVTKAEIDLQIQSVKIDISKGPQNPANSWIRKLDYSKHTLDEARGFYEGKKATPAIIANGLPIKRPALEA
;
A
#
# COMPACT_ATOMS: atom_id res chain seq x y z
N MET A 1 56.49 -28.67 16.17
CA MET A 1 56.09 -27.65 17.17
C MET A 1 55.25 -26.61 16.49
N GLY A 2 53.93 -26.73 16.54
CA GLY A 2 52.98 -25.80 15.91
C GLY A 2 52.57 -24.70 16.87
N LYS A 3 52.80 -23.45 16.48
CA LYS A 3 52.36 -22.28 17.27
C LYS A 3 50.84 -22.07 17.06
N CYS A 4 50.11 -22.34 18.13
CA CYS A 4 48.68 -22.02 18.20
C CYS A 4 48.50 -20.54 18.47
N THR A 5 48.10 -19.78 17.47
CA THR A 5 47.76 -18.36 17.62
C THR A 5 46.35 -18.24 18.15
N LYS A 6 46.20 -17.90 19.44
CA LYS A 6 44.93 -17.54 20.07
C LYS A 6 44.39 -16.24 19.43
N LYS A 7 43.30 -16.34 18.68
CA LYS A 7 42.50 -15.19 18.29
C LYS A 7 41.88 -14.58 19.55
N LYS A 8 42.32 -13.37 19.91
CA LYS A 8 41.65 -12.55 20.93
C LYS A 8 40.24 -12.25 20.46
N ALA A 9 39.24 -12.73 21.13
CA ALA A 9 37.87 -12.26 21.02
C ALA A 9 37.84 -10.76 21.37
N LYS A 10 37.47 -9.90 20.42
CA LYS A 10 37.15 -8.50 20.72
C LYS A 10 35.95 -8.48 21.67
N GLY A 11 36.19 -8.07 22.91
CA GLY A 11 35.13 -7.81 23.88
C GLY A 11 34.19 -6.75 23.29
N VAL A 12 32.91 -7.12 23.20
CA VAL A 12 31.84 -6.20 22.88
C VAL A 12 31.75 -5.21 24.03
N ALA A 13 31.86 -3.92 23.74
CA ALA A 13 31.67 -2.87 24.74
C ALA A 13 30.23 -2.92 25.26
N VAL A 14 30.09 -3.28 26.54
CA VAL A 14 28.78 -3.47 27.23
C VAL A 14 28.34 -2.15 27.88
N ASN A 15 28.28 -1.06 27.15
CA ASN A 15 27.77 0.21 27.69
C ASN A 15 26.97 1.02 26.65
N ALA A 16 26.19 0.34 25.80
CA ALA A 16 25.17 1.06 25.04
C ALA A 16 24.02 1.44 25.98
N THR A 17 23.66 2.70 26.03
CA THR A 17 22.49 3.17 26.77
C THR A 17 21.21 2.60 26.13
N LEU A 18 20.11 2.49 26.89
CA LEU A 18 18.81 2.07 26.34
C LEU A 18 18.38 2.96 25.16
N GLN A 19 18.75 4.24 25.15
CA GLN A 19 18.49 5.17 24.08
C GLN A 19 19.26 4.80 22.79
N GLU A 20 20.55 4.45 22.91
CA GLU A 20 21.36 3.99 21.77
C GLU A 20 20.85 2.65 21.22
N LEU A 21 20.42 1.74 22.09
CA LEU A 21 19.80 0.49 21.68
C LEU A 21 18.47 0.73 20.94
N GLN A 22 17.65 1.64 21.44
CA GLN A 22 16.39 2.03 20.79
C GLN A 22 16.64 2.72 19.44
N ALA A 23 17.62 3.62 19.35
CA ALA A 23 18.01 4.28 18.12
C ALA A 23 18.57 3.30 17.07
N SER A 24 19.21 2.20 17.50
CA SER A 24 19.70 1.15 16.59
C SER A 24 18.61 0.24 16.02
N ARG A 25 17.41 0.22 16.62
CA ARG A 25 16.29 -0.66 16.23
C ARG A 25 15.26 0.03 15.34
N VAL A 26 15.71 0.82 14.38
CA VAL A 26 14.84 1.57 13.44
C VAL A 26 14.33 0.74 12.27
N GLY A 27 14.78 -0.50 12.08
CA GLY A 27 14.42 -1.33 10.92
C GLY A 27 12.90 -1.51 10.74
N GLY A 28 12.16 -1.75 11.83
CA GLY A 28 10.71 -1.87 11.79
C GLY A 28 10.02 -0.58 11.34
N GLN A 29 10.51 0.57 11.80
CA GLN A 29 9.96 1.87 11.41
C GLN A 29 10.22 2.17 9.92
N VAL A 30 11.39 1.80 9.40
CA VAL A 30 11.74 1.96 7.98
C VAL A 30 10.82 1.07 7.11
N ALA A 31 10.65 -0.20 7.51
CA ALA A 31 9.75 -1.12 6.83
C ALA A 31 8.30 -0.60 6.80
N LEU A 32 7.77 -0.14 7.95
CA LEU A 32 6.42 0.44 8.02
C LEU A 32 6.24 1.66 7.12
N LYS A 33 7.26 2.51 6.97
CA LYS A 33 7.22 3.65 6.04
C LYS A 33 7.13 3.19 4.58
N GLY A 34 7.85 2.12 4.21
CA GLY A 34 7.78 1.50 2.90
C GLY A 34 6.39 0.91 2.63
N TYR A 35 5.88 0.04 3.52
CA TYR A 35 4.53 -0.52 3.41
C TYR A 35 3.43 0.52 3.35
N SER A 36 3.53 1.58 4.16
CA SER A 36 2.59 2.69 4.10
C SER A 36 2.59 3.41 2.75
N TYR A 37 3.75 3.50 2.08
CA TYR A 37 3.84 4.07 0.74
C TYR A 37 3.18 3.16 -0.30
N GLN A 38 3.49 1.87 -0.29
CA GLN A 38 2.88 0.87 -1.16
C GLN A 38 1.35 0.88 -1.03
N PHE A 39 0.87 0.86 0.19
CA PHE A 39 -0.54 0.86 0.51
C PHE A 39 -1.28 2.12 0.00
N LEU A 40 -0.75 3.31 0.27
CA LEU A 40 -1.36 4.57 -0.19
C LEU A 40 -1.33 4.68 -1.71
N TYR A 41 -0.23 4.30 -2.35
CA TYR A 41 -0.15 4.30 -3.81
C TYR A 41 -1.14 3.32 -4.44
N SER A 42 -1.29 2.12 -3.89
CA SER A 42 -2.26 1.14 -4.36
C SER A 42 -3.68 1.69 -4.29
N CYS A 43 -4.07 2.32 -3.18
CA CYS A 43 -5.37 2.98 -3.05
C CYS A 43 -5.56 4.09 -4.10
N TYR A 44 -4.57 4.95 -4.28
CA TYR A 44 -4.58 6.03 -5.27
C TYR A 44 -4.74 5.48 -6.69
N LEU A 45 -3.92 4.52 -7.08
CA LEU A 45 -3.91 3.92 -8.41
C LEU A 45 -5.26 3.31 -8.78
N ILE A 46 -5.84 2.55 -7.86
CA ILE A 46 -7.13 1.88 -8.03
C ILE A 46 -8.26 2.91 -8.18
N LEU A 47 -8.29 3.93 -7.33
CA LEU A 47 -9.30 4.99 -7.38
C LEU A 47 -9.19 5.85 -8.64
N SER A 48 -7.97 6.13 -9.09
CA SER A 48 -7.70 6.95 -10.29
C SER A 48 -8.02 6.21 -11.59
N SER A 49 -8.20 4.89 -11.56
CA SER A 49 -8.55 4.12 -12.74
C SER A 49 -10.03 4.31 -13.10
N SER A 50 -10.29 4.86 -14.27
CA SER A 50 -11.65 5.01 -14.81
C SER A 50 -12.11 3.84 -15.68
N SER A 51 -11.21 2.92 -16.03
CA SER A 51 -11.48 1.85 -16.99
C SER A 51 -11.99 0.57 -16.32
N GLN A 52 -13.12 0.06 -16.82
CA GLN A 52 -13.67 -1.26 -16.42
C GLN A 52 -12.81 -2.44 -16.91
N ASN A 53 -11.94 -2.20 -17.89
CA ASN A 53 -11.08 -3.23 -18.47
C ASN A 53 -9.73 -3.36 -17.75
N VAL A 54 -9.55 -2.67 -16.62
CA VAL A 54 -8.34 -2.71 -15.82
C VAL A 54 -8.64 -3.40 -14.50
N SER A 55 -7.74 -4.29 -14.09
CA SER A 55 -7.70 -4.87 -12.75
C SER A 55 -6.30 -4.75 -12.16
N PHE A 56 -6.22 -4.70 -10.85
CA PHE A 56 -4.98 -4.56 -10.12
C PHE A 56 -4.82 -5.77 -9.20
N GLN A 57 -3.78 -6.56 -9.41
CA GLN A 57 -3.41 -7.59 -8.45
C GLN A 57 -2.43 -6.98 -7.46
N LEU A 58 -2.81 -6.97 -6.19
CA LEU A 58 -1.99 -6.46 -5.10
C LEU A 58 -1.10 -7.57 -4.56
N GLU A 59 0.17 -7.26 -4.27
CA GLU A 59 1.19 -8.23 -3.87
C GLU A 59 1.29 -9.41 -4.87
N GLY A 60 1.32 -9.08 -6.16
CA GLY A 60 1.42 -10.04 -7.27
C GLY A 60 2.86 -10.54 -7.50
N ILE A 61 3.39 -10.35 -8.72
CA ILE A 61 4.80 -10.57 -9.03
C ILE A 61 5.65 -9.44 -8.44
N GLU A 62 5.15 -8.20 -8.54
CA GLU A 62 5.68 -7.04 -7.86
C GLU A 62 4.64 -6.48 -6.87
N ASP A 63 4.87 -5.31 -6.31
CA ASP A 63 3.98 -4.72 -5.31
C ASP A 63 2.54 -4.53 -5.85
N VAL A 64 2.41 -4.17 -7.14
CA VAL A 64 1.12 -4.09 -7.84
C VAL A 64 1.29 -4.52 -9.29
N ASP A 65 0.45 -5.44 -9.76
CA ASP A 65 0.36 -5.80 -11.18
C ASP A 65 -0.90 -5.17 -11.78
N CYS A 66 -0.72 -4.23 -12.70
CA CYS A 66 -1.80 -3.61 -13.47
C CYS A 66 -2.08 -4.45 -14.72
N ILE A 67 -3.27 -5.01 -14.82
CA ILE A 67 -3.70 -5.91 -15.90
C ILE A 67 -4.77 -5.22 -16.71
N LYS A 68 -4.47 -4.85 -17.96
CA LYS A 68 -5.42 -4.29 -18.92
C LYS A 68 -5.88 -5.36 -19.88
N LYS A 69 -7.19 -5.59 -19.93
CA LYS A 69 -7.81 -6.51 -20.90
C LYS A 69 -7.99 -5.80 -22.23
N GLN A 70 -7.43 -6.37 -23.29
CA GLN A 70 -7.60 -5.96 -24.67
C GLN A 70 -8.26 -7.08 -25.48
N SER A 71 -8.77 -6.80 -26.69
CA SER A 71 -9.42 -7.81 -27.52
C SER A 71 -8.43 -8.94 -27.88
N GLY A 72 -8.54 -10.07 -27.15
CA GLY A 72 -7.73 -11.27 -27.37
C GLY A 72 -6.36 -11.32 -26.67
N SER A 73 -5.99 -10.30 -25.87
CA SER A 73 -4.72 -10.26 -25.13
C SER A 73 -4.85 -9.53 -23.79
N HIS A 74 -3.83 -9.66 -22.97
CA HIS A 74 -3.69 -8.87 -21.75
C HIS A 74 -2.37 -8.11 -21.80
N GLU A 75 -2.41 -6.79 -21.56
CA GLU A 75 -1.22 -6.01 -21.27
C GLU A 75 -1.02 -6.02 -19.75
N VAL A 76 0.16 -6.39 -19.29
CA VAL A 76 0.50 -6.41 -17.88
C VAL A 76 1.66 -5.49 -17.60
N THR A 77 1.47 -4.59 -16.64
CA THR A 77 2.53 -3.72 -16.11
C THR A 77 2.81 -4.11 -14.66
N HIS A 78 4.01 -4.58 -14.38
CA HIS A 78 4.49 -4.84 -13.03
C HIS A 78 5.01 -3.54 -12.41
N ILE A 79 4.47 -3.16 -11.26
CA ILE A 79 4.78 -1.88 -10.58
C ILE A 79 5.47 -2.20 -9.27
N GLN A 80 6.73 -1.79 -9.17
CA GLN A 80 7.50 -1.82 -7.94
C GLN A 80 7.46 -0.46 -7.26
N LEU A 81 7.26 -0.44 -5.95
CA LEU A 81 7.14 0.77 -5.14
C LEU A 81 8.33 0.92 -4.20
N LYS A 82 9.00 2.05 -4.21
CA LYS A 82 10.18 2.29 -3.37
C LYS A 82 10.10 3.64 -2.67
N TYR A 83 10.23 3.61 -1.36
CA TYR A 83 10.27 4.79 -0.51
C TYR A 83 11.58 4.86 0.28
N SER A 84 12.23 6.01 0.27
CA SER A 84 13.37 6.28 1.14
C SER A 84 13.52 7.79 1.40
N VAL A 85 13.86 8.13 2.64
CA VAL A 85 14.25 9.49 2.98
C VAL A 85 15.69 9.80 2.55
N ASN A 86 16.49 8.76 2.29
CA ASN A 86 17.89 8.87 1.91
C ASN A 86 18.03 8.93 0.39
N LYS A 87 19.03 9.69 -0.06
CA LYS A 87 19.43 9.76 -1.47
C LYS A 87 19.85 8.38 -1.97
N GLN A 88 19.33 7.97 -3.12
CA GLN A 88 19.63 6.68 -3.74
C GLN A 88 20.48 6.87 -5.00
N ASP A 89 21.36 5.91 -5.25
CA ASP A 89 22.24 5.84 -6.42
C ASP A 89 21.93 4.62 -7.31
N ALA A 90 22.76 4.39 -8.32
CA ALA A 90 22.54 3.30 -9.25
C ALA A 90 22.61 1.89 -8.61
N SER A 91 23.31 1.72 -7.50
CA SER A 91 23.44 0.42 -6.84
C SER A 91 22.13 -0.06 -6.24
N PHE A 92 21.29 0.88 -5.81
CA PHE A 92 19.96 0.62 -5.27
C PHE A 92 19.05 -0.12 -6.27
N LEU A 93 19.21 0.16 -7.58
CA LEU A 93 18.33 -0.41 -8.60
C LEU A 93 18.67 -1.87 -8.99
N TYR A 94 19.77 -2.41 -8.51
CA TYR A 94 20.23 -3.75 -8.90
C TYR A 94 19.17 -4.84 -8.67
N ASP A 95 18.59 -4.90 -7.47
CA ASP A 95 17.60 -5.92 -7.13
C ASP A 95 16.28 -5.71 -7.88
N VAL A 96 15.87 -4.45 -8.07
CA VAL A 96 14.68 -4.11 -8.87
C VAL A 96 14.86 -4.56 -10.32
N LEU A 97 16.00 -4.22 -10.95
CA LEU A 97 16.28 -4.65 -12.32
C LEU A 97 16.39 -6.17 -12.45
N LYS A 98 16.95 -6.84 -11.44
CA LYS A 98 17.02 -8.30 -11.42
C LYS A 98 15.62 -8.91 -11.47
N ASN A 99 14.69 -8.45 -10.64
CA ASN A 99 13.30 -8.92 -10.61
C ASN A 99 12.59 -8.64 -11.95
N PHE A 100 12.73 -7.43 -12.47
CA PHE A 100 12.15 -7.05 -13.76
C PHE A 100 12.69 -7.89 -14.91
N LEU A 101 13.99 -8.16 -14.93
CA LEU A 101 14.62 -9.02 -15.93
C LEU A 101 14.12 -10.47 -15.84
N GLU A 102 13.95 -11.01 -14.64
CA GLU A 102 13.41 -12.36 -14.46
C GLU A 102 12.02 -12.48 -15.12
N ALA A 103 11.13 -11.56 -14.84
CA ALA A 103 9.80 -11.54 -15.45
C ALA A 103 9.84 -11.27 -16.96
N TYR A 104 10.69 -10.34 -17.43
CA TYR A 104 10.87 -10.04 -18.85
C TYR A 104 11.39 -11.24 -19.66
N LEU A 105 12.34 -12.00 -19.12
CA LEU A 105 12.88 -13.17 -19.80
C LEU A 105 11.88 -14.33 -19.92
N LEU A 106 10.84 -14.33 -19.06
CA LEU A 106 9.73 -15.27 -19.16
C LEU A 106 8.67 -14.80 -20.17
N ASP A 107 8.42 -13.50 -20.27
CA ASP A 107 7.44 -12.93 -21.18
C ASP A 107 7.83 -11.48 -21.57
N GLN A 108 8.32 -11.30 -22.81
CA GLN A 108 8.78 -10.00 -23.32
C GLN A 108 7.68 -9.00 -23.59
N ASN A 109 6.40 -9.38 -23.46
CA ASN A 109 5.27 -8.46 -23.62
C ASN A 109 4.93 -7.73 -22.31
N ARG A 110 5.67 -7.98 -21.22
CA ARG A 110 5.47 -7.33 -19.93
C ARG A 110 6.12 -5.96 -19.87
N PHE A 111 5.45 -5.03 -19.23
CA PHE A 111 5.97 -3.71 -18.92
C PHE A 111 6.32 -3.62 -17.43
N PHE A 112 7.27 -2.73 -17.11
CA PHE A 112 7.79 -2.57 -15.76
C PHE A 112 7.80 -1.10 -15.38
N LYS A 113 7.32 -0.80 -14.19
CA LYS A 113 7.26 0.56 -13.68
C LYS A 113 7.84 0.61 -12.27
N LEU A 114 8.83 1.46 -12.06
CA LEU A 114 9.27 1.85 -10.74
C LEU A 114 8.61 3.16 -10.35
N VAL A 115 7.78 3.13 -9.31
CA VAL A 115 7.23 4.33 -8.68
C VAL A 115 8.01 4.57 -7.40
N TYR A 116 8.49 5.79 -7.22
CA TYR A 116 9.41 6.07 -6.15
C TYR A 116 9.18 7.42 -5.47
N ASP A 117 9.55 7.47 -4.18
CA ASP A 117 9.68 8.70 -3.42
C ASP A 117 11.00 8.68 -2.63
N PHE A 118 12.04 9.16 -3.29
CA PHE A 118 13.36 9.39 -2.70
C PHE A 118 14.16 10.39 -3.55
N PRO A 119 15.13 11.09 -2.94
CA PRO A 119 16.07 11.90 -3.70
C PRO A 119 16.99 11.02 -4.57
N VAL A 120 17.12 11.36 -5.84
CA VAL A 120 17.94 10.62 -6.81
C VAL A 120 19.32 11.25 -6.88
N ALA A 121 20.38 10.43 -6.81
CA ALA A 121 21.73 10.90 -7.03
C ALA A 121 21.95 11.22 -8.51
N GLU A 122 22.73 12.28 -8.78
CA GLU A 122 23.20 12.54 -10.14
C GLU A 122 24.05 11.36 -10.67
N GLY A 123 24.07 11.19 -11.99
CA GLY A 123 24.84 10.13 -12.63
C GLY A 123 23.98 9.06 -13.31
N ASN A 124 24.37 7.79 -13.24
CA ASN A 124 23.76 6.73 -14.05
C ASN A 124 22.28 6.47 -13.70
N LEU A 125 21.88 6.61 -12.43
CA LEU A 125 20.49 6.44 -12.03
C LEU A 125 19.59 7.55 -12.58
N SER A 126 19.99 8.82 -12.43
CA SER A 126 19.22 9.95 -12.97
C SER A 126 19.10 9.88 -14.48
N LYS A 127 20.17 9.50 -15.18
CA LYS A 127 20.16 9.31 -16.64
C LYS A 127 19.17 8.21 -17.09
N LEU A 128 19.10 7.12 -16.36
CA LEU A 128 18.12 6.06 -16.65
C LEU A 128 16.69 6.55 -16.40
N PHE A 129 16.44 7.22 -15.29
CA PHE A 129 15.10 7.73 -14.93
C PHE A 129 14.59 8.82 -15.87
N THR A 130 15.47 9.59 -16.48
CA THR A 130 15.12 10.58 -17.50
C THR A 130 15.12 10.01 -18.93
N SER A 131 15.39 8.71 -19.10
CA SER A 131 15.54 8.04 -20.41
C SER A 131 16.64 8.63 -21.29
N HIS A 132 17.60 9.34 -20.66
CA HIS A 132 18.72 9.97 -21.36
C HIS A 132 20.00 9.13 -21.16
N LEU A 133 20.09 8.02 -21.91
CA LEU A 133 21.25 7.13 -21.87
C LEU A 133 22.32 7.61 -22.87
N ASP A 134 23.29 8.39 -22.40
CA ASP A 134 24.52 8.61 -23.16
C ASP A 134 25.36 7.31 -23.20
N LYS A 135 26.42 7.30 -24.00
CA LYS A 135 27.27 6.12 -24.18
C LYS A 135 27.82 5.55 -22.86
N ASN A 136 28.16 6.40 -21.90
CA ASN A 136 28.70 5.96 -20.62
C ASN A 136 27.66 5.35 -19.72
N ALA A 137 26.49 5.99 -19.62
CA ALA A 137 25.37 5.47 -18.85
C ALA A 137 24.85 4.15 -19.43
N ARG A 138 24.77 4.04 -20.77
CA ARG A 138 24.41 2.80 -21.46
C ARG A 138 25.39 1.68 -21.10
N SER A 139 26.68 1.90 -21.28
CA SER A 139 27.70 0.91 -20.94
C SER A 139 27.65 0.51 -19.46
N TYR A 140 27.37 1.44 -18.56
CA TYR A 140 27.19 1.13 -17.15
C TYR A 140 26.04 0.17 -16.93
N TRP A 141 24.86 0.44 -17.48
CA TRP A 141 23.66 -0.40 -17.28
C TRP A 141 23.77 -1.75 -18.00
N GLU A 142 24.40 -1.79 -19.18
CA GLU A 142 24.74 -3.06 -19.85
C GLU A 142 25.64 -3.94 -18.97
N ASN A 143 26.64 -3.35 -18.30
CA ASN A 143 27.49 -4.06 -17.35
C ASN A 143 26.72 -4.53 -16.09
N VAL A 144 25.82 -3.73 -15.56
CA VAL A 144 24.95 -4.15 -14.45
C VAL A 144 24.13 -5.39 -14.84
N ILE A 145 23.54 -5.39 -16.03
CA ILE A 145 22.76 -6.52 -16.53
C ILE A 145 23.66 -7.73 -16.83
N LEU A 146 24.86 -7.52 -17.37
CA LEU A 146 25.83 -8.58 -17.55
C LEU A 146 26.21 -9.26 -16.22
N ASN A 147 26.39 -8.48 -15.16
CA ASN A 147 26.63 -9.02 -13.81
C ASN A 147 25.43 -9.84 -13.28
N ILE A 148 24.20 -9.41 -13.57
CA ILE A 148 23.00 -10.19 -13.24
C ILE A 148 23.03 -11.52 -14.04
N LYS A 149 23.30 -11.46 -15.34
CA LYS A 149 23.40 -12.63 -16.21
C LYS A 149 24.42 -13.66 -15.71
N GLN A 150 25.58 -13.20 -15.27
CA GLN A 150 26.61 -14.08 -14.71
C GLN A 150 26.15 -14.81 -13.44
N LYS A 151 25.31 -14.18 -12.64
CA LYS A 151 24.77 -14.77 -11.41
C LYS A 151 23.52 -15.62 -11.63
N THR A 152 22.89 -15.52 -12.79
CA THR A 152 21.65 -16.22 -13.16
C THR A 152 21.78 -16.93 -14.51
N PRO A 153 22.79 -17.83 -14.70
CA PRO A 153 23.05 -18.44 -15.99
C PRO A 153 21.94 -19.40 -16.45
N SER A 154 21.08 -19.85 -15.55
CA SER A 154 19.94 -20.72 -15.84
C SER A 154 18.76 -20.02 -16.49
N TRP A 155 18.72 -18.68 -16.49
CA TRP A 155 17.64 -17.93 -17.11
C TRP A 155 17.74 -17.95 -18.64
N ASN A 156 16.62 -17.78 -19.35
CA ASN A 156 16.59 -17.78 -20.80
C ASN A 156 17.12 -16.46 -21.40
N TRP A 157 18.43 -16.26 -21.36
CA TRP A 157 19.09 -15.07 -21.88
C TRP A 157 19.11 -14.95 -23.41
N SER A 158 18.64 -15.97 -24.13
CA SER A 158 18.61 -15.94 -25.61
C SER A 158 17.60 -14.93 -26.16
N VAL A 159 16.58 -14.62 -25.40
CA VAL A 159 15.52 -13.66 -25.77
C VAL A 159 15.82 -12.23 -25.34
N TYR A 160 16.93 -12.02 -24.62
CA TYR A 160 17.26 -10.71 -24.07
C TYR A 160 17.81 -9.77 -25.14
N ASN A 161 17.24 -8.55 -25.17
CA ASN A 161 17.75 -7.40 -25.92
C ASN A 161 17.71 -6.16 -25.02
N PHE A 162 18.85 -5.48 -24.89
CA PHE A 162 18.97 -4.32 -24.00
C PHE A 162 18.01 -3.20 -24.38
N ASP A 163 17.97 -2.82 -25.66
CA ASP A 163 17.17 -1.69 -26.12
C ASP A 163 15.68 -1.98 -25.96
N GLN A 164 15.25 -3.19 -26.26
CA GLN A 164 13.87 -3.61 -26.05
C GLN A 164 13.49 -3.62 -24.56
N PHE A 165 14.35 -4.19 -23.72
CA PHE A 165 14.08 -4.19 -22.27
C PHE A 165 13.96 -2.78 -21.71
N ILE A 166 14.84 -1.84 -22.07
CA ILE A 166 14.79 -0.45 -21.61
C ILE A 166 13.50 0.25 -22.06
N LEU A 167 12.98 -0.05 -23.25
CA LEU A 167 11.69 0.49 -23.72
C LEU A 167 10.49 0.01 -22.90
N HIS A 168 10.61 -1.12 -22.21
CA HIS A 168 9.59 -1.64 -21.31
C HIS A 168 9.68 -1.08 -19.89
N LEU A 169 10.72 -0.31 -19.57
CA LEU A 169 10.90 0.33 -18.27
C LEU A 169 10.29 1.73 -18.24
N SER A 170 9.62 2.05 -17.16
CA SER A 170 9.15 3.40 -16.87
C SER A 170 9.42 3.76 -15.42
N PHE A 171 9.61 5.05 -15.16
CA PHE A 171 9.96 5.57 -13.85
C PHE A 171 9.07 6.77 -13.54
N GLU A 172 8.46 6.76 -12.35
CA GLU A 172 7.57 7.84 -11.93
C GLU A 172 7.88 8.23 -10.48
N ARG A 173 8.07 9.53 -10.25
CA ARG A 173 8.20 10.04 -8.90
C ARG A 173 6.85 10.51 -8.39
N ILE A 174 6.40 9.94 -7.28
CA ILE A 174 5.20 10.39 -6.57
C ILE A 174 5.53 10.53 -5.10
N GLU A 175 5.32 11.73 -4.58
CA GLU A 175 5.64 12.01 -3.18
C GLU A 175 4.60 11.37 -2.25
N LYS A 176 5.07 10.63 -1.26
CA LYS A 176 4.20 9.98 -0.26
C LYS A 176 3.29 10.98 0.45
N ALA A 177 3.81 12.19 0.70
CA ALA A 177 3.07 13.23 1.40
C ALA A 177 1.80 13.67 0.66
N THR A 178 1.79 13.58 -0.68
CA THR A 178 0.65 14.01 -1.50
C THR A 178 -0.39 12.91 -1.74
N LEU A 179 -0.06 11.64 -1.49
CA LEU A 179 -0.94 10.52 -1.83
C LEU A 179 -2.29 10.55 -1.10
N ALA A 180 -2.34 11.02 0.14
CA ALA A 180 -3.60 11.16 0.86
C ALA A 180 -4.54 12.17 0.19
N ASP A 181 -3.99 13.32 -0.21
CA ASP A 181 -4.74 14.38 -0.90
C ASP A 181 -5.18 13.91 -2.31
N GLU A 182 -4.34 13.15 -3.02
CA GLU A 182 -4.67 12.59 -4.34
C GLU A 182 -5.79 11.55 -4.25
N ILE A 183 -5.83 10.73 -3.19
CA ILE A 183 -6.95 9.82 -2.90
C ILE A 183 -8.25 10.62 -2.69
N GLU A 184 -8.20 11.69 -1.91
CA GLU A 184 -9.36 12.56 -1.67
C GLU A 184 -9.82 13.27 -2.96
N LYS A 185 -8.90 13.79 -3.76
CA LYS A 185 -9.22 14.39 -5.06
C LYS A 185 -9.87 13.39 -6.01
N ALA A 186 -9.39 12.14 -6.05
CA ALA A 186 -10.01 11.08 -6.85
C ALA A 186 -11.44 10.77 -6.39
N LEU A 187 -11.68 10.72 -5.07
CA LEU A 187 -13.01 10.51 -4.51
C LEU A 187 -13.97 11.66 -4.86
N ILE A 188 -13.51 12.91 -4.81
CA ILE A 188 -14.31 14.07 -5.18
C ILE A 188 -14.54 14.09 -6.69
N GLY A 189 -13.49 13.99 -7.50
CA GLY A 189 -13.56 14.23 -8.94
C GLY A 189 -14.19 13.08 -9.74
N ILE A 190 -13.98 11.83 -9.33
CA ILE A 190 -14.46 10.64 -10.07
C ILE A 190 -15.78 10.12 -9.48
N TYR A 191 -15.93 10.17 -8.15
CA TYR A 191 -17.08 9.58 -7.45
C TYR A 191 -18.05 10.60 -6.88
N GLU A 192 -17.77 11.89 -7.07
CA GLU A 192 -18.62 13.02 -6.62
C GLU A 192 -18.93 12.96 -5.11
N ILE A 193 -17.95 12.57 -4.31
CA ILE A 193 -18.10 12.45 -2.87
C ILE A 193 -17.98 13.83 -2.22
N SER A 194 -18.95 14.18 -1.37
CA SER A 194 -18.92 15.40 -0.57
C SER A 194 -17.73 15.41 0.40
N THR A 195 -17.07 16.54 0.56
CA THR A 195 -15.96 16.75 1.49
C THR A 195 -16.27 16.36 2.93
N ASN A 196 -17.51 16.52 3.37
CA ASN A 196 -17.94 16.15 4.73
C ASN A 196 -17.85 14.63 5.01
N ASN A 197 -17.92 13.81 3.96
CA ASN A 197 -17.92 12.35 4.08
C ASN A 197 -16.65 11.70 3.54
N ILE A 198 -15.73 12.49 3.02
CA ILE A 198 -14.57 11.99 2.26
C ILE A 198 -13.73 11.00 3.05
N SER A 199 -13.48 11.29 4.33
CA SER A 199 -12.68 10.41 5.21
C SER A 199 -13.33 9.03 5.39
N LEU A 200 -14.66 8.95 5.40
CA LEU A 200 -15.37 7.68 5.53
C LEU A 200 -15.17 6.82 4.28
N PHE A 201 -15.29 7.41 3.10
CA PHE A 201 -15.04 6.72 1.83
C PHE A 201 -13.57 6.33 1.68
N ALA A 202 -12.64 7.25 1.98
CA ALA A 202 -11.20 6.97 1.92
C ALA A 202 -10.81 5.80 2.84
N ASN A 203 -11.34 5.76 4.05
CA ASN A 203 -11.08 4.66 4.98
C ASN A 203 -11.69 3.34 4.50
N SER A 204 -12.88 3.36 3.92
CA SER A 204 -13.52 2.16 3.37
C SER A 204 -12.69 1.55 2.23
N ILE A 205 -12.18 2.38 1.31
CA ILE A 205 -11.29 1.93 0.23
C ILE A 205 -9.95 1.42 0.78
N LYS A 206 -9.39 2.09 1.79
CA LYS A 206 -8.17 1.62 2.46
C LYS A 206 -8.33 0.25 3.07
N ILE A 207 -9.47 -0.02 3.73
CA ILE A 207 -9.76 -1.35 4.31
C ILE A 207 -9.85 -2.39 3.20
N LEU A 208 -10.61 -2.12 2.12
CA LEU A 208 -10.72 -3.03 0.99
C LEU A 208 -9.34 -3.36 0.38
N CYS A 209 -8.51 -2.34 0.14
CA CYS A 209 -7.16 -2.56 -0.40
C CYS A 209 -6.30 -3.39 0.56
N PHE A 210 -6.36 -3.13 1.85
CA PHE A 210 -5.61 -3.88 2.86
C PHE A 210 -5.99 -5.37 2.84
N GLU A 211 -7.29 -5.69 2.87
CA GLU A 211 -7.80 -7.07 2.80
C GLU A 211 -7.36 -7.77 1.50
N LYS A 212 -7.39 -7.06 0.37
CA LYS A 212 -6.94 -7.59 -0.92
C LYS A 212 -5.43 -7.84 -0.96
N MET A 213 -4.62 -6.97 -0.34
CA MET A 213 -3.16 -7.19 -0.21
C MET A 213 -2.87 -8.44 0.63
N GLU A 214 -3.52 -8.62 1.78
CA GLU A 214 -3.37 -9.82 2.61
C GLU A 214 -3.70 -11.11 1.85
N GLN A 215 -4.70 -11.06 0.97
CA GLN A 215 -5.16 -12.20 0.18
C GLN A 215 -4.40 -12.36 -1.15
N ARG A 216 -3.49 -11.44 -1.49
CA ARG A 216 -2.83 -11.36 -2.82
C ARG A 216 -3.87 -11.42 -3.96
N ALA A 217 -4.94 -10.67 -3.79
CA ALA A 217 -6.11 -10.73 -4.66
C ALA A 217 -6.18 -9.55 -5.64
N CYS A 218 -6.93 -9.76 -6.72
CA CYS A 218 -7.23 -8.70 -7.67
C CYS A 218 -8.29 -7.74 -7.11
N VAL A 219 -8.16 -6.46 -7.51
CA VAL A 219 -9.18 -5.42 -7.33
C VAL A 219 -9.59 -4.91 -8.69
N THR A 220 -10.90 -4.79 -8.90
CA THR A 220 -11.49 -4.27 -10.13
C THR A 220 -12.21 -2.95 -9.88
N LYS A 221 -12.42 -2.17 -10.94
CA LYS A 221 -13.25 -0.95 -10.86
C LYS A 221 -14.66 -1.27 -10.34
N ALA A 222 -15.24 -2.40 -10.74
CA ALA A 222 -16.58 -2.81 -10.28
C ALA A 222 -16.63 -3.04 -8.75
N GLU A 223 -15.59 -3.65 -8.17
CA GLU A 223 -15.52 -3.83 -6.71
C GLU A 223 -15.40 -2.50 -5.98
N ILE A 224 -14.63 -1.55 -6.52
CA ILE A 224 -14.54 -0.19 -5.96
C ILE A 224 -15.90 0.51 -6.04
N ASP A 225 -16.58 0.43 -7.18
CA ASP A 225 -17.90 1.04 -7.36
C ASP A 225 -18.91 0.46 -6.36
N LEU A 226 -18.91 -0.86 -6.15
CA LEU A 226 -19.74 -1.53 -5.16
C LEU A 226 -19.40 -1.07 -3.73
N GLN A 227 -18.13 -0.94 -3.39
CA GLN A 227 -17.70 -0.46 -2.08
C GLN A 227 -18.17 0.98 -1.83
N ILE A 228 -17.97 1.86 -2.81
CA ILE A 228 -18.46 3.25 -2.74
C ILE A 228 -19.98 3.30 -2.58
N GLN A 229 -20.70 2.47 -3.36
CA GLN A 229 -22.17 2.41 -3.28
C GLN A 229 -22.65 1.90 -1.93
N SER A 230 -21.98 0.91 -1.35
CA SER A 230 -22.28 0.41 0.00
C SER A 230 -22.18 1.51 1.03
N VAL A 231 -21.10 2.30 1.01
CA VAL A 231 -20.91 3.42 1.93
C VAL A 231 -21.98 4.50 1.71
N LYS A 232 -22.35 4.82 0.45
CA LYS A 232 -23.45 5.77 0.14
C LYS A 232 -24.78 5.30 0.74
N ILE A 233 -25.10 4.01 0.63
CA ILE A 233 -26.31 3.42 1.21
C ILE A 233 -26.28 3.53 2.75
N ASP A 234 -25.16 3.23 3.38
CA ASP A 234 -25.06 3.31 4.84
C ASP A 234 -25.19 4.73 5.37
N ILE A 235 -24.62 5.71 4.65
CA ILE A 235 -24.82 7.13 4.96
C ILE A 235 -26.29 7.53 4.81
N SER A 236 -26.98 7.08 3.75
CA SER A 236 -28.38 7.40 3.49
C SER A 236 -29.33 6.86 4.55
N LYS A 237 -28.97 5.75 5.20
CA LYS A 237 -29.72 5.20 6.34
C LYS A 237 -29.60 6.06 7.59
N GLY A 238 -28.78 7.12 7.53
CA GLY A 238 -28.44 7.99 8.65
C GLY A 238 -27.48 7.30 9.63
N PRO A 239 -26.91 8.06 10.56
CA PRO A 239 -26.13 7.48 11.61
C PRO A 239 -27.04 6.46 12.31
N GLN A 240 -26.66 5.19 12.24
CA GLN A 240 -27.20 4.18 13.11
C GLN A 240 -26.69 4.55 14.51
N ASN A 241 -27.28 5.63 15.07
CA ASN A 241 -27.07 5.92 16.46
C ASN A 241 -27.49 4.62 17.19
N PRO A 242 -26.59 3.94 17.88
CA PRO A 242 -26.97 2.78 18.68
C PRO A 242 -28.25 3.04 19.49
N ALA A 243 -28.45 4.26 19.99
CA ALA A 243 -29.67 4.69 20.63
C ALA A 243 -30.91 4.49 19.75
N ASN A 244 -30.89 4.92 18.49
CA ASN A 244 -32.05 4.80 17.62
C ASN A 244 -32.36 3.34 17.26
N SER A 245 -31.34 2.50 17.13
CA SER A 245 -31.53 1.07 16.89
C SER A 245 -32.11 0.35 18.12
N TRP A 246 -31.73 0.80 19.32
CA TRP A 246 -32.24 0.28 20.58
C TRP A 246 -33.64 0.77 20.86
N ILE A 247 -33.92 2.05 20.62
CA ILE A 247 -35.27 2.61 20.76
C ILE A 247 -36.27 1.90 19.84
N ARG A 248 -35.86 1.50 18.61
CA ARG A 248 -36.69 0.70 17.69
C ARG A 248 -36.93 -0.72 18.15
N LYS A 249 -36.05 -1.29 18.98
CA LYS A 249 -36.20 -2.64 19.56
C LYS A 249 -36.96 -2.65 20.88
N LEU A 250 -37.13 -1.47 21.51
CA LEU A 250 -37.94 -1.36 22.71
C LEU A 250 -39.42 -1.61 22.34
N ASP A 251 -40.06 -2.44 23.11
CA ASP A 251 -41.51 -2.61 23.04
C ASP A 251 -42.16 -1.38 23.69
N TYR A 252 -42.57 -0.42 22.86
CA TYR A 252 -43.18 0.84 23.28
C TYR A 252 -44.42 0.65 24.14
N SER A 253 -45.03 -0.54 24.13
CA SER A 253 -46.14 -0.86 25.05
C SER A 253 -45.68 -1.00 26.49
N LYS A 254 -44.40 -1.18 26.73
CA LYS A 254 -43.81 -1.44 28.06
C LYS A 254 -42.94 -0.30 28.60
N HIS A 255 -42.52 0.65 27.77
CA HIS A 255 -41.61 1.71 28.14
C HIS A 255 -41.98 3.03 27.51
N THR A 256 -41.83 4.11 28.26
CA THR A 256 -41.99 5.44 27.73
C THR A 256 -40.71 5.88 27.00
N LEU A 257 -40.86 6.81 26.04
CA LEU A 257 -39.74 7.40 25.33
C LEU A 257 -38.75 8.11 26.26
N ASP A 258 -39.26 8.70 27.34
CA ASP A 258 -38.46 9.41 28.34
C ASP A 258 -37.65 8.46 29.22
N GLU A 259 -38.14 7.25 29.50
CA GLU A 259 -37.35 6.22 30.18
C GLU A 259 -36.19 5.74 29.32
N ALA A 260 -36.42 5.52 28.01
CA ALA A 260 -35.37 5.12 27.06
C ALA A 260 -34.31 6.24 26.94
N ARG A 261 -34.70 7.51 26.85
CA ARG A 261 -33.77 8.65 26.84
C ARG A 261 -32.97 8.75 28.12
N GLY A 262 -33.66 8.67 29.28
CA GLY A 262 -33.01 8.75 30.59
C GLY A 262 -31.93 7.67 30.76
N PHE A 263 -32.16 6.45 30.27
CA PHE A 263 -31.19 5.42 30.27
C PHE A 263 -29.98 5.72 29.33
N TYR A 264 -30.27 6.14 28.12
CA TYR A 264 -29.24 6.42 27.14
C TYR A 264 -28.32 7.58 27.53
N GLU A 265 -28.85 8.56 28.18
CA GLU A 265 -28.09 9.68 28.75
C GLU A 265 -27.32 9.28 30.03
N GLY A 266 -27.39 8.03 30.45
CA GLY A 266 -26.77 7.55 31.67
C GLY A 266 -27.40 8.01 32.97
N LYS A 267 -28.62 8.54 32.91
CA LYS A 267 -29.34 9.10 34.09
C LYS A 267 -30.23 8.08 34.80
N LYS A 268 -30.65 7.02 34.09
CA LYS A 268 -31.61 6.05 34.62
C LYS A 268 -31.49 4.69 33.95
N ALA A 269 -31.34 3.64 34.73
CA ALA A 269 -31.46 2.27 34.28
C ALA A 269 -32.62 1.58 34.98
N THR A 270 -33.60 1.08 34.22
CA THR A 270 -34.70 0.29 34.77
C THR A 270 -34.44 -1.20 34.65
N PRO A 271 -35.01 -2.07 35.51
CA PRO A 271 -34.85 -3.50 35.38
C PRO A 271 -35.26 -4.04 34.03
N ALA A 272 -36.26 -3.47 33.39
CA ALA A 272 -36.71 -3.87 32.05
C ALA A 272 -35.73 -3.50 30.95
N ILE A 273 -35.04 -2.35 31.05
CA ILE A 273 -33.97 -1.95 30.13
C ILE A 273 -32.80 -2.91 30.26
N ILE A 274 -32.43 -3.28 31.47
CA ILE A 274 -31.35 -4.26 31.73
C ILE A 274 -31.72 -5.65 31.17
N ALA A 275 -32.94 -6.10 31.39
CA ALA A 275 -33.44 -7.38 30.91
C ALA A 275 -33.47 -7.49 29.36
N ASN A 276 -33.60 -6.37 28.65
CA ASN A 276 -33.52 -6.31 27.18
C ASN A 276 -32.09 -6.27 26.64
N GLY A 277 -31.07 -6.42 27.50
CA GLY A 277 -29.66 -6.52 27.09
C GLY A 277 -29.08 -5.21 26.55
N LEU A 278 -29.60 -4.06 26.96
CA LEU A 278 -29.05 -2.77 26.56
C LEU A 278 -27.66 -2.54 27.18
N PRO A 279 -26.66 -2.07 26.41
CA PRO A 279 -25.34 -1.82 26.95
C PRO A 279 -25.38 -0.71 28.00
N ILE A 280 -24.95 -1.02 29.20
CA ILE A 280 -24.80 -0.05 30.27
C ILE A 280 -23.40 0.57 30.11
N LYS A 281 -23.33 1.88 29.92
CA LYS A 281 -22.03 2.56 29.90
C LYS A 281 -21.44 2.51 31.31
N ARG A 282 -20.22 1.94 31.44
CA ARG A 282 -19.51 1.82 32.70
C ARG A 282 -19.43 3.09 33.57
N PRO A 283 -19.24 4.30 32.99
CA PRO A 283 -19.23 5.53 33.80
C PRO A 283 -20.55 5.81 34.57
N ALA A 284 -21.66 5.24 34.12
CA ALA A 284 -22.95 5.40 34.81
C ALA A 284 -23.15 4.41 35.98
N LEU A 285 -22.22 3.41 36.08
CA LEU A 285 -22.21 2.43 37.17
C LEU A 285 -21.21 2.77 38.28
N GLU A 286 -20.29 3.69 38.02
CA GLU A 286 -19.25 4.11 38.97
C GLU A 286 -19.66 5.39 39.77
N ALA A 287 -20.82 5.93 39.50
CA ALA A 287 -21.45 7.05 40.23
C ALA A 287 -22.57 6.56 41.14
#